data_d02115c56d2965f47d348a9c98fc8ad4
#
_entry.id   d02115c56d2965f47d348a9c98fc8ad4
#
_cell.length_a   1.000
_cell.length_b   1.000
_cell.length_c   1.000
_cell.angle_alpha   90.00
_cell.angle_beta   90.00
_cell.angle_gamma   90.00
#
_symmetry.space_group_name_H-M   'P 1'
#
loop_
_entity.id
_entity.type
_entity.pdbx_description
1 polymer ?
#
loop_
_entity_poly.entity_id
_entity_poly.type
_entity_poly.pdbx_seq_one_letter_code
_entity_poly.pdbx_strand_id
1 'polypeptide(L)'
;MTKENIELLSRPVLHMTIWGVAPREIMGKYKFEKIKKLVQLEAANHCMICDRYVPHTMQTKDWIFTHEVYHIDKVKKCYTLEKFVGICQECHNYIHIGRLNVLYNQGQVTEDYFNRVVKSGDRLLATINLEKQPNDDFEEPYYLEYNNERFVNDINPEFAIDFYKKGGNIIHYNDNDSKFLDEIVYYK
;
A
#
# COMPACT_ATOMS: atom_id res chain seq x y z
N MET A 1 18.12 -6.29 -6.23
CA MET A 1 17.07 -6.97 -5.42
C MET A 1 17.68 -7.38 -4.09
N THR A 2 17.17 -6.91 -2.96
CA THR A 2 17.64 -7.24 -1.61
C THR A 2 16.60 -8.07 -0.86
N LYS A 3 17.03 -8.86 0.13
CA LYS A 3 16.14 -9.62 1.00
C LYS A 3 15.09 -8.72 1.67
N GLU A 4 15.53 -7.59 2.23
CA GLU A 4 14.64 -6.61 2.90
C GLU A 4 13.52 -6.09 1.99
N ASN A 5 13.83 -5.85 0.71
CA ASN A 5 12.82 -5.39 -0.23
C ASN A 5 11.81 -6.50 -0.58
N ILE A 6 12.26 -7.76 -0.67
CA ILE A 6 11.35 -8.89 -0.90
C ILE A 6 10.45 -9.12 0.33
N GLU A 7 10.95 -8.93 1.54
CA GLU A 7 10.18 -9.05 2.79
C GLU A 7 8.96 -8.11 2.81
N LEU A 8 8.96 -7.01 2.06
CA LEU A 8 7.79 -6.13 1.95
C LEU A 8 6.56 -6.86 1.38
N LEU A 9 6.76 -7.88 0.55
CA LEU A 9 5.67 -8.69 0.01
C LEU A 9 4.98 -9.55 1.08
N SER A 10 5.68 -9.94 2.15
CA SER A 10 5.11 -10.76 3.22
C SER A 10 4.21 -10.00 4.18
N ARG A 11 4.28 -8.66 4.20
CA ARG A 11 3.56 -7.83 5.18
C ARG A 11 2.05 -8.04 5.13
N PRO A 12 1.36 -8.00 6.29
CA PRO A 12 -0.09 -8.11 6.35
C PRO A 12 -0.76 -6.88 5.72
N VAL A 13 -2.04 -7.01 5.39
CA VAL A 13 -2.86 -5.88 4.95
C VAL A 13 -3.03 -4.90 6.11
N LEU A 14 -3.09 -3.60 5.81
CA LEU A 14 -3.32 -2.57 6.82
C LEU A 14 -4.70 -2.71 7.48
N HIS A 15 -4.78 -2.39 8.77
CA HIS A 15 -6.04 -2.38 9.50
C HIS A 15 -7.03 -1.38 8.89
N MET A 16 -8.33 -1.73 8.93
CA MET A 16 -9.37 -0.91 8.29
C MET A 16 -9.46 0.52 8.83
N THR A 17 -9.13 0.76 10.11
CA THR A 17 -9.17 2.10 10.72
C THR A 17 -8.14 3.09 10.16
N ILE A 18 -7.20 2.61 9.34
CA ILE A 18 -6.23 3.48 8.65
C ILE A 18 -6.35 3.40 7.12
N TRP A 19 -7.37 2.77 6.58
CA TRP A 19 -7.62 2.82 5.13
C TRP A 19 -7.91 4.27 4.72
N GLY A 20 -7.27 4.74 3.65
CA GLY A 20 -7.34 6.15 3.24
C GLY A 20 -6.58 7.13 4.13
N VAL A 21 -6.04 6.68 5.27
CA VAL A 21 -5.22 7.50 6.16
C VAL A 21 -3.76 7.29 5.77
N ALA A 22 -3.34 7.88 4.67
CA ALA A 22 -1.97 7.74 4.20
C ALA A 22 -1.17 9.04 4.40
N PRO A 23 0.14 8.97 4.65
CA PRO A 23 0.99 10.16 4.74
C PRO A 23 0.83 11.10 3.56
N ARG A 24 0.57 10.59 2.35
CA ARG A 24 0.32 11.40 1.15
C ARG A 24 -0.92 12.29 1.28
N GLU A 25 -1.99 11.83 1.94
CA GLU A 25 -3.21 12.61 2.16
C GLU A 25 -2.96 13.70 3.21
N ILE A 26 -2.19 13.36 4.27
CA ILE A 26 -1.85 14.27 5.36
C ILE A 26 -0.87 15.35 4.91
N MET A 27 0.17 14.98 4.17
CA MET A 27 1.21 15.93 3.72
C MET A 27 0.77 16.83 2.57
N GLY A 28 -0.29 16.46 1.89
CA GLY A 28 -0.85 17.16 0.73
C GLY A 28 -0.12 16.86 -0.60
N LYS A 29 -0.87 16.99 -1.68
CA LYS A 29 -0.48 16.61 -3.05
C LYS A 29 0.88 17.14 -3.48
N TYR A 30 1.17 18.41 -3.22
CA TYR A 30 2.43 19.05 -3.67
C TYR A 30 3.69 18.41 -3.04
N LYS A 31 3.65 18.11 -1.74
CA LYS A 31 4.77 17.45 -1.06
C LYS A 31 4.91 16.02 -1.54
N PHE A 32 3.82 15.31 -1.68
CA PHE A 32 3.83 13.92 -2.17
C PHE A 32 4.38 13.81 -3.59
N GLU A 33 3.99 14.70 -4.52
CA GLU A 33 4.54 14.71 -5.88
C GLU A 33 6.07 14.91 -5.93
N LYS A 34 6.64 15.68 -5.01
CA LYS A 34 8.10 15.78 -4.88
C LYS A 34 8.72 14.47 -4.44
N ILE A 35 8.13 13.81 -3.44
CA ILE A 35 8.59 12.50 -2.95
C ILE A 35 8.51 11.47 -4.07
N LYS A 36 7.37 11.42 -4.76
CA LYS A 36 7.16 10.51 -5.91
C LYS A 36 8.27 10.65 -6.97
N LYS A 37 8.61 11.89 -7.34
CA LYS A 37 9.72 12.14 -8.29
C LYS A 37 11.06 11.63 -7.77
N LEU A 38 11.37 11.85 -6.50
CA LEU A 38 12.62 11.36 -5.90
C LEU A 38 12.68 9.84 -5.88
N VAL A 39 11.60 9.18 -5.46
CA VAL A 39 11.49 7.72 -5.43
C VAL A 39 11.60 7.12 -6.84
N GLN A 40 10.97 7.74 -7.84
CA GLN A 40 11.08 7.30 -9.23
C GLN A 40 12.50 7.47 -9.79
N LEU A 41 13.19 8.55 -9.46
CA LEU A 41 14.59 8.76 -9.82
C LEU A 41 15.51 7.73 -9.16
N GLU A 42 15.34 7.48 -7.87
CA GLU A 42 16.10 6.48 -7.12
C GLU A 42 15.90 5.07 -7.67
N ALA A 43 14.66 4.72 -8.01
CA ALA A 43 14.31 3.44 -8.60
C ALA A 43 14.93 3.25 -10.02
N ALA A 44 15.31 4.32 -10.72
CA ALA A 44 15.90 4.29 -12.07
C ALA A 44 15.09 3.40 -13.04
N ASN A 45 13.77 3.46 -12.97
CA ASN A 45 12.84 2.60 -13.71
C ASN A 45 12.89 1.10 -13.35
N HIS A 46 13.55 0.71 -12.27
CA HIS A 46 13.57 -0.65 -11.78
C HIS A 46 12.68 -0.80 -10.54
N CYS A 47 11.92 -1.87 -10.48
CA CYS A 47 11.17 -2.22 -9.28
C CYS A 47 12.14 -2.58 -8.15
N MET A 48 12.08 -1.89 -7.02
CA MET A 48 12.98 -2.14 -5.87
C MET A 48 12.79 -3.54 -5.26
N ILE A 49 11.64 -4.20 -5.51
CA ILE A 49 11.37 -5.56 -5.01
C ILE A 49 11.85 -6.63 -5.99
N CYS A 50 11.34 -6.64 -7.23
CA CYS A 50 11.59 -7.73 -8.19
C CYS A 50 12.64 -7.39 -9.25
N ASP A 51 13.19 -6.18 -9.21
CA ASP A 51 14.20 -5.64 -10.14
C ASP A 51 13.75 -5.57 -11.62
N ARG A 52 12.45 -5.78 -11.88
CA ARG A 52 11.91 -5.64 -13.24
C ARG A 52 12.10 -4.20 -13.72
N TYR A 53 12.64 -4.05 -14.94
CA TYR A 53 12.67 -2.76 -15.63
C TYR A 53 11.26 -2.38 -16.09
N VAL A 54 10.82 -1.17 -15.74
CA VAL A 54 9.52 -0.60 -16.10
C VAL A 54 9.79 0.66 -16.93
N PRO A 55 9.69 0.58 -18.26
CA PRO A 55 9.99 1.71 -19.12
C PRO A 55 8.98 2.84 -18.89
N HIS A 56 9.47 4.02 -18.57
CA HIS A 56 8.64 5.21 -18.47
C HIS A 56 8.37 5.77 -19.87
N THR A 57 7.37 5.21 -20.55
CA THR A 57 6.93 5.70 -21.87
C THR A 57 5.48 6.14 -21.81
N MET A 58 5.11 7.15 -22.61
CA MET A 58 3.70 7.56 -22.75
C MET A 58 2.80 6.45 -23.32
N GLN A 59 3.38 5.42 -23.89
CA GLN A 59 2.67 4.32 -24.58
C GLN A 59 2.42 3.13 -23.64
N THR A 60 3.23 2.98 -22.60
CA THR A 60 3.04 1.93 -21.60
C THR A 60 2.26 2.48 -20.42
N LYS A 61 1.21 1.77 -20.06
CA LYS A 61 0.42 2.07 -18.86
C LYS A 61 1.07 1.53 -17.58
N ASP A 62 2.31 1.08 -17.65
CA ASP A 62 3.09 0.57 -16.53
C ASP A 62 4.10 1.64 -16.09
N TRP A 63 4.19 1.90 -14.82
CA TRP A 63 5.12 2.85 -14.21
C TRP A 63 5.55 2.39 -12.82
N ILE A 64 6.56 3.04 -12.28
CA ILE A 64 6.98 2.81 -10.90
C ILE A 64 6.03 3.53 -9.95
N PHE A 65 5.33 2.76 -9.12
CA PHE A 65 4.47 3.26 -8.05
C PHE A 65 5.31 3.63 -6.83
N THR A 66 4.99 4.75 -6.21
CA THR A 66 5.51 5.10 -4.90
C THR A 66 4.63 4.46 -3.83
N HIS A 67 5.20 3.57 -3.04
CA HIS A 67 4.49 2.82 -2.01
C HIS A 67 5.04 3.18 -0.63
N GLU A 68 4.15 3.40 0.33
CA GLU A 68 4.49 3.67 1.73
C GLU A 68 4.84 2.36 2.45
N VAL A 69 5.97 2.37 3.15
CA VAL A 69 6.40 1.27 4.00
C VAL A 69 6.25 1.70 5.46
N TYR A 70 5.55 0.88 6.25
CA TYR A 70 5.25 1.20 7.64
C TYR A 70 5.99 0.26 8.58
N HIS A 71 6.50 0.82 9.68
CA HIS A 71 6.77 0.05 10.89
C HIS A 71 5.46 -0.19 11.63
N ILE A 72 5.24 -1.43 12.11
CA ILE A 72 4.03 -1.85 12.81
C ILE A 72 4.38 -2.16 14.26
N ASP A 73 3.98 -1.30 15.18
CA ASP A 73 4.08 -1.55 16.62
C ASP A 73 2.78 -2.23 17.09
N LYS A 74 2.83 -3.55 17.25
CA LYS A 74 1.66 -4.35 17.67
C LYS A 74 1.26 -4.08 19.12
N VAL A 75 2.17 -3.61 19.97
CA VAL A 75 1.88 -3.30 21.37
C VAL A 75 1.15 -1.97 21.49
N LYS A 76 1.61 -0.96 20.76
CA LYS A 76 0.97 0.35 20.73
C LYS A 76 -0.22 0.43 19.76
N LYS A 77 -0.43 -0.61 18.94
CA LYS A 77 -1.44 -0.61 17.87
C LYS A 77 -1.23 0.56 16.89
N CYS A 78 0.00 0.76 16.48
CA CYS A 78 0.42 1.95 15.74
C CYS A 78 1.19 1.59 14.48
N TYR A 79 0.90 2.31 13.41
CA TYR A 79 1.70 2.35 12.18
C TYR A 79 2.50 3.65 12.15
N THR A 80 3.79 3.56 11.84
CA THR A 80 4.64 4.73 11.65
C THR A 80 5.28 4.65 10.26
N LEU A 81 5.23 5.73 9.48
CA LEU A 81 5.88 5.75 8.17
C LEU A 81 7.39 5.56 8.33
N GLU A 82 7.92 4.53 7.69
CA GLU A 82 9.34 4.20 7.71
C GLU A 82 10.07 4.79 6.50
N LYS A 83 9.53 4.53 5.30
CA LYS A 83 10.09 5.02 4.03
C LYS A 83 9.08 4.93 2.89
N PHE A 84 9.47 5.49 1.73
CA PHE A 84 8.82 5.24 0.45
C PHE A 84 9.70 4.36 -0.43
N VAL A 85 9.10 3.50 -1.24
CA VAL A 85 9.79 2.62 -2.20
C VAL A 85 9.14 2.70 -3.57
N GLY A 86 9.98 2.58 -4.61
CA GLY A 86 9.53 2.53 -6.00
C GLY A 86 9.29 1.10 -6.44
N ILE A 87 8.06 0.71 -6.76
CA ILE A 87 7.70 -0.66 -7.10
C ILE A 87 6.83 -0.75 -8.35
N CYS A 88 6.92 -1.86 -9.08
CA CYS A 88 6.06 -2.11 -10.23
C CYS A 88 4.62 -2.47 -9.81
N GLN A 89 3.69 -2.38 -10.74
CA GLN A 89 2.28 -2.65 -10.50
C GLN A 89 2.02 -4.05 -9.93
N GLU A 90 2.72 -5.08 -10.41
CA GLU A 90 2.51 -6.45 -9.91
C GLU A 90 2.92 -6.59 -8.44
N CYS A 91 4.09 -6.07 -8.05
CA CYS A 91 4.51 -6.07 -6.65
C CYS A 91 3.57 -5.23 -5.78
N HIS A 92 3.11 -4.07 -6.27
CA HIS A 92 2.12 -3.23 -5.58
C HIS A 92 0.80 -3.96 -5.37
N ASN A 93 0.27 -4.61 -6.40
CA ASN A 93 -0.96 -5.39 -6.31
C ASN A 93 -0.83 -6.63 -5.42
N TYR A 94 0.36 -7.25 -5.36
CA TYR A 94 0.58 -8.36 -4.45
C TYR A 94 0.62 -7.91 -2.98
N ILE A 95 1.23 -6.76 -2.68
CA ILE A 95 1.17 -6.17 -1.32
C ILE A 95 -0.29 -5.91 -0.94
N HIS A 96 -1.07 -5.33 -1.86
CA HIS A 96 -2.48 -5.02 -1.68
C HIS A 96 -3.41 -6.13 -2.19
N ILE A 97 -3.12 -7.39 -1.87
CA ILE A 97 -3.85 -8.54 -2.43
C ILE A 97 -5.34 -8.52 -2.11
N GLY A 98 -5.74 -7.96 -0.97
CA GLY A 98 -7.16 -7.79 -0.63
C GLY A 98 -7.89 -6.93 -1.65
N ARG A 99 -7.27 -5.80 -2.07
CA ARG A 99 -7.79 -4.93 -3.14
C ARG A 99 -7.79 -5.66 -4.49
N LEU A 100 -6.74 -6.41 -4.81
CA LEU A 100 -6.67 -7.19 -6.05
C LEU A 100 -7.81 -8.22 -6.12
N ASN A 101 -8.15 -8.86 -5.00
CA ASN A 101 -9.29 -9.78 -4.91
C ASN A 101 -10.62 -9.07 -5.21
N VAL A 102 -10.83 -7.87 -4.67
CA VAL A 102 -12.04 -7.08 -4.97
C VAL A 102 -12.13 -6.76 -6.46
N LEU A 103 -11.04 -6.31 -7.07
CA LEU A 103 -10.99 -5.99 -8.51
C LEU A 103 -11.26 -7.22 -9.37
N TYR A 104 -10.73 -8.38 -8.99
CA TYR A 104 -10.98 -9.64 -9.68
C TYR A 104 -12.46 -10.04 -9.58
N ASN A 105 -13.05 -10.00 -8.40
CA ASN A 105 -14.46 -10.33 -8.20
C ASN A 105 -15.43 -9.39 -8.94
N GLN A 106 -15.00 -8.14 -9.18
CA GLN A 106 -15.73 -7.15 -9.98
C GLN A 106 -15.48 -7.29 -11.49
N GLY A 107 -14.65 -8.24 -11.92
CA GLY A 107 -14.30 -8.43 -13.34
C GLY A 107 -13.42 -7.31 -13.93
N GLN A 108 -12.78 -6.50 -13.09
CA GLN A 108 -11.91 -5.41 -13.52
C GLN A 108 -10.49 -5.87 -13.86
N VAL A 109 -10.09 -7.05 -13.39
CA VAL A 109 -8.86 -7.72 -13.78
C VAL A 109 -9.15 -9.14 -14.22
N THR A 110 -8.38 -9.67 -15.17
CA THR A 110 -8.54 -11.04 -15.66
C THR A 110 -8.00 -12.05 -14.65
N GLU A 111 -8.49 -13.30 -14.72
CA GLU A 111 -7.97 -14.41 -13.92
C GLU A 111 -6.48 -14.65 -14.20
N ASP A 112 -6.05 -14.55 -15.45
CA ASP A 112 -4.65 -14.72 -15.82
C ASP A 112 -3.76 -13.66 -15.17
N TYR A 113 -4.21 -12.40 -15.13
CA TYR A 113 -3.48 -11.34 -14.45
C TYR A 113 -3.40 -11.60 -12.94
N PHE A 114 -4.54 -11.91 -12.32
CA PHE A 114 -4.61 -12.23 -10.90
C PHE A 114 -3.64 -13.36 -10.53
N ASN A 115 -3.73 -14.49 -11.24
CA ASN A 115 -2.88 -15.66 -11.01
C ASN A 115 -1.40 -15.35 -11.24
N ARG A 116 -1.07 -14.53 -12.23
CA ARG A 116 0.31 -14.11 -12.49
C ARG A 116 0.87 -13.28 -11.33
N VAL A 117 0.11 -12.33 -10.81
CA VAL A 117 0.53 -11.50 -9.66
C VAL A 117 0.79 -12.39 -8.44
N VAL A 118 -0.14 -13.27 -8.09
CA VAL A 118 -0.01 -14.19 -6.95
C VAL A 118 1.21 -15.08 -7.10
N LYS A 119 1.33 -15.80 -8.22
CA LYS A 119 2.47 -16.71 -8.47
C LYS A 119 3.82 -16.00 -8.48
N SER A 120 3.88 -14.76 -8.98
CA SER A 120 5.11 -13.98 -9.00
C SER A 120 5.53 -13.56 -7.59
N GLY A 121 4.59 -13.10 -6.77
CA GLY A 121 4.85 -12.72 -5.39
C GLY A 121 5.27 -13.90 -4.52
N ASP A 122 4.54 -15.01 -4.60
CA ASP A 122 4.86 -16.24 -3.85
C ASP A 122 6.25 -16.77 -4.22
N ARG A 123 6.60 -16.75 -5.51
CA ARG A 123 7.93 -17.16 -5.97
C ARG A 123 9.02 -16.28 -5.37
N LEU A 124 8.82 -14.96 -5.32
CA LEU A 124 9.80 -14.04 -4.73
C LEU A 124 9.96 -14.31 -3.23
N LEU A 125 8.87 -14.49 -2.48
CA LEU A 125 8.92 -14.82 -1.04
C LEU A 125 9.64 -16.15 -0.81
N ALA A 126 9.38 -17.16 -1.63
CA ALA A 126 10.04 -18.45 -1.55
C ALA A 126 11.57 -18.35 -1.70
N THR A 127 12.10 -17.37 -2.47
CA THR A 127 13.56 -17.17 -2.59
C THR A 127 14.25 -16.79 -1.28
N ILE A 128 13.49 -16.29 -0.32
CA ILE A 128 13.98 -15.89 1.01
C ILE A 128 13.40 -16.71 2.15
N ASN A 129 12.73 -17.83 1.82
CA ASN A 129 12.06 -18.74 2.75
C ASN A 129 10.98 -18.04 3.60
N LEU A 130 10.21 -17.16 2.97
CA LEU A 130 9.03 -16.52 3.57
C LEU A 130 7.76 -16.87 2.78
N GLU A 131 6.64 -16.68 3.46
CA GLU A 131 5.30 -16.76 2.89
C GLU A 131 4.55 -15.45 3.15
N LYS A 132 3.46 -15.22 2.42
CA LYS A 132 2.56 -14.11 2.69
C LYS A 132 1.95 -14.30 4.08
N GLN A 133 2.13 -13.31 4.95
CA GLN A 133 1.49 -13.36 6.26
C GLN A 133 -0.03 -13.30 6.08
N PRO A 134 -0.79 -14.13 6.81
CA PRO A 134 -2.23 -13.97 6.88
C PRO A 134 -2.55 -12.56 7.35
N ASN A 135 -3.72 -12.08 6.95
CA ASN A 135 -4.25 -10.86 7.56
C ASN A 135 -4.33 -11.16 9.05
N ASP A 136 -3.58 -10.41 9.86
CA ASP A 136 -3.77 -10.48 11.30
C ASP A 136 -5.25 -10.18 11.55
N ASP A 137 -5.95 -11.01 12.32
CA ASP A 137 -7.23 -10.66 12.89
C ASP A 137 -6.96 -9.53 13.88
N PHE A 138 -6.98 -8.32 13.35
CA PHE A 138 -6.84 -7.12 14.13
C PHE A 138 -8.13 -6.94 14.93
N GLU A 139 -8.24 -7.61 16.07
CA GLU A 139 -9.39 -7.46 16.97
C GLU A 139 -9.51 -6.03 17.50
N GLU A 140 -8.38 -5.33 17.61
CA GLU A 140 -8.31 -3.98 18.14
C GLU A 140 -7.89 -2.96 17.08
N PRO A 141 -8.48 -1.75 17.09
CA PRO A 141 -8.19 -0.69 16.15
C PRO A 141 -6.74 -0.19 16.22
N TYR A 142 -6.17 0.13 15.07
CA TYR A 142 -4.85 0.75 14.92
C TYR A 142 -4.99 2.21 14.52
N TYR A 143 -3.94 3.01 14.77
CA TYR A 143 -3.82 4.38 14.28
C TYR A 143 -2.51 4.57 13.49
N LEU A 144 -2.48 5.59 12.64
CA LEU A 144 -1.24 6.06 12.01
C LEU A 144 -0.64 7.18 12.85
N GLU A 145 0.64 7.07 13.16
CA GLU A 145 1.43 8.18 13.71
C GLU A 145 2.29 8.79 12.60
N TYR A 146 2.12 10.10 12.41
CA TYR A 146 2.87 10.87 11.43
C TYR A 146 3.14 12.27 11.95
N ASN A 147 4.41 12.71 11.97
CA ASN A 147 4.85 14.02 12.49
C ASN A 147 4.39 14.29 13.93
N ASN A 148 4.42 13.29 14.82
CA ASN A 148 3.94 13.35 16.21
C ASN A 148 2.43 13.60 16.36
N GLU A 149 1.68 13.48 15.29
CA GLU A 149 0.22 13.51 15.30
C GLU A 149 -0.32 12.10 15.01
N ARG A 150 -1.52 11.82 15.51
CA ARG A 150 -2.17 10.50 15.37
C ARG A 150 -3.42 10.64 14.52
N PHE A 151 -3.65 9.67 13.63
CA PHE A 151 -4.70 9.70 12.63
C PHE A 151 -5.42 8.36 12.53
N VAL A 152 -6.74 8.41 12.35
CA VAL A 152 -7.61 7.28 11.98
C VAL A 152 -8.64 7.74 10.96
N ASN A 153 -9.35 6.79 10.32
CA ASN A 153 -10.52 7.10 9.54
C ASN A 153 -11.81 6.96 10.37
N ASP A 154 -12.94 7.28 9.76
CA ASP A 154 -14.28 7.23 10.37
C ASP A 154 -15.10 5.99 9.98
N ILE A 155 -14.50 4.96 9.42
CA ILE A 155 -15.18 3.68 9.10
C ILE A 155 -15.79 3.05 10.38
N ASN A 156 -15.10 3.19 11.52
CA ASN A 156 -15.63 2.83 12.83
C ASN A 156 -15.95 4.10 13.64
N PRO A 157 -17.18 4.62 13.56
CA PRO A 157 -17.52 5.93 14.15
C PRO A 157 -17.33 6.00 15.66
N GLU A 158 -17.64 4.93 16.38
CA GLU A 158 -17.51 4.90 17.85
C GLU A 158 -16.03 5.03 18.26
N PHE A 159 -15.16 4.27 17.62
CA PHE A 159 -13.73 4.37 17.84
C PHE A 159 -13.18 5.73 17.41
N ALA A 160 -13.57 6.26 16.25
CA ALA A 160 -13.11 7.54 15.75
C ALA A 160 -13.46 8.69 16.71
N ILE A 161 -14.69 8.72 17.24
CA ILE A 161 -15.13 9.73 18.20
C ILE A 161 -14.32 9.64 19.51
N ASP A 162 -14.13 8.45 20.06
CA ASP A 162 -13.33 8.27 21.28
C ASP A 162 -11.85 8.65 21.05
N PHE A 163 -11.30 8.31 19.89
CA PHE A 163 -9.95 8.66 19.50
C PHE A 163 -9.77 10.19 19.36
N TYR A 164 -10.72 10.88 18.77
CA TYR A 164 -10.72 12.34 18.67
C TYR A 164 -10.75 13.03 20.04
N LYS A 165 -11.60 12.54 20.97
CA LYS A 165 -11.66 13.05 22.34
C LYS A 165 -10.33 12.91 23.08
N LYS A 166 -9.49 11.96 22.70
CA LYS A 166 -8.14 11.73 23.24
C LYS A 166 -7.05 12.49 22.49
N GLY A 167 -7.42 13.47 21.62
CA GLY A 167 -6.51 14.34 20.90
C GLY A 167 -5.93 13.72 19.61
N GLY A 168 -6.59 12.74 19.04
CA GLY A 168 -6.28 12.22 17.70
C GLY A 168 -7.02 12.99 16.59
N ASN A 169 -6.62 12.80 15.35
CA ASN A 169 -7.23 13.40 14.16
C ASN A 169 -8.05 12.35 13.41
N ILE A 170 -9.19 12.77 12.84
CA ILE A 170 -10.03 11.93 11.99
C ILE A 170 -9.89 12.37 10.55
N ILE A 171 -9.61 11.43 9.65
CA ILE A 171 -9.68 11.58 8.21
C ILE A 171 -10.99 10.92 7.74
N HIS A 172 -11.86 11.67 7.07
CA HIS A 172 -13.09 11.11 6.53
C HIS A 172 -12.77 10.11 5.43
N TYR A 173 -13.17 8.86 5.65
CA TYR A 173 -13.05 7.83 4.63
C TYR A 173 -14.11 8.07 3.56
N ASN A 174 -13.67 8.24 2.33
CA ASN A 174 -14.54 8.42 1.20
C ASN A 174 -14.44 7.19 0.29
N ASP A 175 -15.47 6.35 0.27
CA ASP A 175 -15.55 5.19 -0.63
C ASP A 175 -15.43 5.60 -2.11
N ASN A 176 -15.74 6.86 -2.45
CA ASN A 176 -15.55 7.41 -3.79
C ASN A 176 -14.10 7.83 -4.08
N ASP A 177 -13.21 7.84 -3.10
CA ASP A 177 -11.77 7.88 -3.32
C ASP A 177 -11.21 6.57 -3.91
N SER A 178 -12.09 5.74 -4.46
CA SER A 178 -11.79 4.80 -5.54
C SER A 178 -11.10 5.45 -6.75
N LYS A 179 -10.71 6.71 -6.67
CA LYS A 179 -9.75 7.37 -7.58
C LYS A 179 -8.43 6.63 -7.72
N PHE A 180 -8.12 5.75 -6.76
CA PHE A 180 -7.13 4.71 -6.94
C PHE A 180 -7.51 3.67 -8.00
N LEU A 181 -8.80 3.53 -8.31
CA LEU A 181 -9.26 2.68 -9.40
C LEU A 181 -8.97 3.29 -10.77
N ASP A 182 -8.95 4.61 -10.89
CA ASP A 182 -8.67 5.30 -12.14
C ASP A 182 -7.19 5.22 -12.56
N GLU A 183 -6.28 4.89 -11.61
CA GLU A 183 -4.89 4.61 -11.92
C GLU A 183 -4.64 3.15 -12.34
N ILE A 184 -5.61 2.26 -12.14
CA ILE A 184 -5.54 0.89 -12.67
C ILE A 184 -6.08 0.91 -14.09
N VAL A 185 -5.19 1.15 -14.97
CA VAL A 185 -5.49 1.03 -16.37
C VAL A 185 -5.78 -0.41 -16.71
N TYR A 186 -7.01 -0.62 -17.13
CA TYR A 186 -7.60 -1.81 -17.69
C TYR A 186 -6.64 -2.62 -18.56
N TYR A 187 -6.27 -3.79 -18.08
CA TYR A 187 -5.81 -4.87 -18.92
C TYR A 187 -7.06 -5.65 -19.38
N LYS A 188 -7.69 -5.15 -20.41
CA LYS A 188 -8.56 -5.96 -21.26
C LYS A 188 -7.74 -6.54 -22.38
#